data_0cfcd9677a3011453de13a12fdfd8258
#
_entry.id   0cfcd9677a3011453de13a12fdfd8258
#
_cell.length_a   1.000
_cell.length_b   1.000
_cell.length_c   1.000
_cell.angle_alpha   90.00
_cell.angle_beta   90.00
_cell.angle_gamma   90.00
#
_symmetry.space_group_name_H-M   'P 1'
#
loop_
_entity.id
_entity.type
_entity.pdbx_description
1 polymer ?
#
loop_
_entity_poly.entity_id
_entity_poly.type
_entity_poly.pdbx_seq_one_letter_code
_entity_poly.pdbx_strand_id
1 'polypeptide(L)'
;MKYGNRTISCLIRLLSVGMCGLATFGSVMLGVFSDPGWGIRLLLLAVLAVWWIGTLCLHQMLATGELTPEGVSVRVLFRRRFYPWSSIQQAGVLWCQGRGGTYNEIVLLKPGGSPRRYRDRWFEVRNFFKIIHIPCNSATKQYVIAHYGPLDFDLSDGRPEQSVVVD
;
A
#
# COMPACT_ATOMS: atom_id res chain seq x y z
N MET A 1 -18.60 5.32 -2.71
CA MET A 1 -18.04 4.83 -4.00
C MET A 1 -17.00 3.76 -3.71
N LYS A 2 -17.04 2.60 -4.35
CA LYS A 2 -16.06 1.51 -4.15
C LYS A 2 -14.90 1.66 -5.13
N TYR A 3 -13.68 1.40 -4.67
CA TYR A 3 -12.48 1.41 -5.51
C TYR A 3 -11.66 0.13 -5.32
N GLY A 4 -10.85 -0.19 -6.33
CA GLY A 4 -10.07 -1.43 -6.41
C GLY A 4 -10.89 -2.64 -6.87
N ASN A 5 -10.23 -3.57 -7.56
CA ASN A 5 -10.88 -4.81 -8.02
C ASN A 5 -10.90 -5.84 -6.89
N ARG A 6 -12.08 -6.01 -6.27
CA ARG A 6 -12.27 -6.87 -5.11
C ARG A 6 -11.94 -8.34 -5.38
N THR A 7 -12.32 -8.84 -6.55
CA THR A 7 -12.11 -10.25 -6.91
C THR A 7 -10.63 -10.56 -7.12
N ILE A 8 -9.95 -9.76 -7.92
CA ILE A 8 -8.51 -9.92 -8.18
C ILE A 8 -7.71 -9.73 -6.88
N SER A 9 -8.04 -8.71 -6.09
CA SER A 9 -7.38 -8.47 -4.80
C SER A 9 -7.59 -9.64 -3.83
N CYS A 10 -8.79 -10.23 -3.78
CA CYS A 10 -9.06 -11.40 -2.94
C CYS A 10 -8.27 -12.63 -3.40
N LEU A 11 -8.25 -12.90 -4.70
CA LEU A 11 -7.52 -14.03 -5.27
C LEU A 11 -6.01 -13.93 -5.00
N ILE A 12 -5.41 -12.77 -5.27
CA ILE A 12 -3.97 -12.56 -5.03
C ILE A 12 -3.65 -12.68 -3.54
N ARG A 13 -4.53 -12.19 -2.66
CA ARG A 13 -4.35 -12.33 -1.20
C ARG A 13 -4.39 -13.79 -0.77
N LEU A 14 -5.35 -14.56 -1.25
CA LEU A 14 -5.45 -15.99 -0.92
C LEU A 14 -4.21 -16.75 -1.40
N LEU A 15 -3.78 -16.50 -2.65
CA LEU A 15 -2.57 -17.12 -3.19
C LEU A 15 -1.32 -16.74 -2.39
N SER A 16 -1.13 -15.46 -2.07
CA SER A 16 0.05 -15.01 -1.33
C SER A 16 0.09 -15.57 0.10
N VAL A 17 -1.04 -15.61 0.80
CA VAL A 17 -1.13 -16.20 2.15
C VAL A 17 -0.92 -17.71 2.09
N GLY A 18 -1.49 -18.40 1.09
CA GLY A 18 -1.27 -19.82 0.89
C GLY A 18 0.20 -20.16 0.63
N MET A 19 0.86 -19.41 -0.23
CA MET A 19 2.30 -19.58 -0.48
C MET A 19 3.17 -19.29 0.75
N CYS A 20 2.84 -18.25 1.53
CA CYS A 20 3.51 -18.00 2.81
C CYS A 20 3.33 -19.16 3.79
N GLY A 21 2.11 -19.71 3.87
CA GLY A 21 1.82 -20.87 4.71
C GLY A 21 2.65 -22.09 4.31
N LEU A 22 2.70 -22.41 3.01
CA LEU A 22 3.50 -23.51 2.47
C LEU A 22 5.00 -23.32 2.72
N ALA A 23 5.53 -22.12 2.47
CA ALA A 23 6.93 -21.80 2.72
C ALA A 23 7.30 -21.93 4.21
N THR A 24 6.42 -21.45 5.10
CA THR A 24 6.60 -21.57 6.55
C THR A 24 6.59 -23.03 6.98
N PHE A 25 5.58 -23.80 6.52
CA PHE A 25 5.47 -25.22 6.82
C PHE A 25 6.70 -26.01 6.33
N GLY A 26 7.14 -25.80 5.08
CA GLY A 26 8.34 -26.42 4.52
C GLY A 26 9.60 -26.10 5.33
N SER A 27 9.76 -24.85 5.76
CA SER A 27 10.91 -24.43 6.59
C SER A 27 10.90 -25.07 7.98
N VAL A 28 9.73 -25.20 8.59
CA VAL A 28 9.57 -25.91 9.88
C VAL A 28 9.90 -27.39 9.73
N MET A 29 9.39 -28.04 8.68
CA MET A 29 9.69 -29.46 8.41
C MET A 29 11.18 -29.69 8.16
N LEU A 30 11.84 -28.85 7.36
CA LEU A 30 13.29 -28.91 7.19
C LEU A 30 14.04 -28.75 8.51
N GLY A 31 13.63 -27.81 9.36
CA GLY A 31 14.24 -27.59 10.67
C GLY A 31 14.09 -28.74 11.64
N VAL A 32 12.96 -29.47 11.57
CA VAL A 32 12.65 -30.59 12.46
C VAL A 32 13.30 -31.90 11.99
N PHE A 33 13.25 -32.20 10.67
CA PHE A 33 13.68 -33.49 10.15
C PHE A 33 15.11 -33.55 9.66
N SER A 34 15.74 -32.42 9.30
CA SER A 34 17.08 -32.40 8.73
C SER A 34 18.17 -31.94 9.68
N ASP A 35 17.81 -31.49 10.89
CA ASP A 35 18.72 -30.87 11.87
C ASP A 35 19.82 -29.98 11.24
N PRO A 36 19.42 -28.99 10.45
CA PRO A 36 20.35 -28.12 9.77
C PRO A 36 21.14 -27.30 10.79
N GLY A 37 22.43 -27.10 10.55
CA GLY A 37 23.28 -26.26 11.38
C GLY A 37 22.70 -24.84 11.57
N TRP A 38 23.10 -24.14 12.62
CA TRP A 38 22.58 -22.81 13.02
C TRP A 38 22.59 -21.78 11.89
N GLY A 39 23.60 -21.81 11.01
CA GLY A 39 23.68 -20.90 9.86
C GLY A 39 22.52 -21.07 8.89
N ILE A 40 22.13 -22.32 8.60
CA ILE A 40 21.00 -22.60 7.69
C ILE A 40 19.69 -22.20 8.34
N ARG A 41 19.51 -22.41 9.64
CA ARG A 41 18.31 -21.97 10.39
C ARG A 41 18.13 -20.46 10.34
N LEU A 42 19.22 -19.71 10.55
CA LEU A 42 19.19 -18.24 10.46
C LEU A 42 18.88 -17.76 9.05
N LEU A 43 19.44 -18.40 8.03
CA LEU A 43 19.17 -18.08 6.63
C LEU A 43 17.67 -18.31 6.30
N LEU A 44 17.10 -19.44 6.69
CA LEU A 44 15.69 -19.77 6.48
C LEU A 44 14.78 -18.74 7.16
N LEU A 45 15.08 -18.36 8.40
CA LEU A 45 14.33 -17.31 9.11
C LEU A 45 14.40 -15.96 8.40
N ALA A 46 15.58 -15.57 7.91
CA ALA A 46 15.77 -14.34 7.15
C ALA A 46 14.93 -14.34 5.85
N VAL A 47 14.98 -15.43 5.08
CA VAL A 47 14.20 -15.59 3.85
C VAL A 47 12.70 -15.53 4.14
N LEU A 48 12.21 -16.20 5.19
CA LEU A 48 10.82 -16.13 5.61
C LEU A 48 10.42 -14.71 6.00
N ALA A 49 11.24 -14.00 6.76
CA ALA A 49 10.98 -12.63 7.17
C ALA A 49 10.83 -11.71 5.95
N VAL A 50 11.75 -11.79 4.99
CA VAL A 50 11.70 -11.02 3.73
C VAL A 50 10.43 -11.35 2.94
N TRP A 51 10.09 -12.63 2.85
CA TRP A 51 8.87 -13.09 2.17
C TRP A 51 7.60 -12.54 2.81
N TRP A 52 7.49 -12.60 4.14
CA TRP A 52 6.35 -12.06 4.87
C TRP A 52 6.24 -10.54 4.74
N ILE A 53 7.36 -9.82 4.80
CA ILE A 53 7.39 -8.36 4.57
C ILE A 53 6.92 -8.05 3.14
N GLY A 54 7.43 -8.76 2.13
CA GLY A 54 6.99 -8.59 0.74
C GLY A 54 5.49 -8.84 0.56
N THR A 55 4.96 -9.87 1.21
CA THR A 55 3.51 -10.18 1.20
C THR A 55 2.69 -9.07 1.86
N LEU A 56 3.13 -8.54 2.99
CA LEU A 56 2.46 -7.42 3.66
C LEU A 56 2.46 -6.16 2.77
N CYS A 57 3.58 -5.87 2.11
CA CYS A 57 3.67 -4.75 1.16
C CYS A 57 2.71 -4.94 -0.03
N LEU A 58 2.64 -6.14 -0.59
CA LEU A 58 1.71 -6.47 -1.67
C LEU A 58 0.25 -6.29 -1.25
N HIS A 59 -0.11 -6.72 -0.04
CA HIS A 59 -1.45 -6.56 0.51
C HIS A 59 -1.85 -5.09 0.68
N GLN A 60 -0.90 -4.22 1.00
CA GLN A 60 -1.14 -2.78 1.09
C GLN A 60 -1.38 -2.16 -0.31
N MET A 61 -0.57 -2.55 -1.29
CA MET A 61 -0.70 -2.06 -2.67
C MET A 61 -2.03 -2.48 -3.33
N LEU A 62 -2.57 -3.63 -2.94
CA LEU A 62 -3.86 -4.14 -3.40
C LEU A 62 -5.02 -3.70 -2.51
N ALA A 63 -4.84 -2.63 -1.74
CA ALA A 63 -5.88 -2.12 -0.86
C ALA A 63 -7.14 -1.82 -1.67
N THR A 64 -8.24 -2.40 -1.23
CA THR A 64 -9.57 -2.08 -1.73
C THR A 64 -10.30 -1.27 -0.70
N GLY A 65 -11.15 -0.37 -1.12
CA GLY A 65 -11.86 0.46 -0.16
C GLY A 65 -13.14 1.05 -0.71
N GLU A 66 -13.69 1.91 0.10
CA GLU A 66 -14.93 2.60 -0.18
C GLU A 66 -14.81 4.06 0.27
N LEU A 67 -15.10 4.96 -0.65
CA LEU A 67 -15.24 6.38 -0.38
C LEU A 67 -16.66 6.63 0.08
N THR A 68 -16.81 7.25 1.23
CA THR A 68 -18.10 7.68 1.81
C THR A 68 -18.08 9.18 2.01
N PRO A 69 -19.24 9.84 2.18
CA PRO A 69 -19.28 11.27 2.48
C PRO A 69 -18.53 11.65 3.75
N GLU A 70 -18.42 10.74 4.70
CA GLU A 70 -17.80 10.97 6.01
C GLU A 70 -16.29 10.68 6.02
N GLY A 71 -15.79 9.92 5.05
CA GLY A 71 -14.38 9.53 5.03
C GLY A 71 -14.08 8.35 4.11
N VAL A 72 -12.91 7.77 4.32
CA VAL A 72 -12.37 6.67 3.51
C VAL A 72 -12.30 5.40 4.34
N SER A 73 -12.92 4.36 3.85
CA SER A 73 -12.83 3.02 4.43
C SER A 73 -11.84 2.19 3.61
N VAL A 74 -10.76 1.73 4.23
CA VAL A 74 -9.72 0.93 3.59
C VAL A 74 -9.72 -0.46 4.20
N ARG A 75 -9.71 -1.48 3.35
CA ARG A 75 -9.56 -2.86 3.77
C ARG A 75 -8.09 -3.27 3.67
N VAL A 76 -7.45 -3.39 4.82
CA VAL A 76 -6.06 -3.84 4.92
C VAL A 76 -6.07 -5.25 5.52
N LEU A 77 -5.56 -6.24 4.76
CA LEU A 77 -5.65 -7.66 5.11
C LEU A 77 -7.12 -8.07 5.35
N PHE A 78 -7.41 -8.49 6.56
CA PHE A 78 -8.75 -8.92 6.98
C PHE A 78 -9.51 -7.85 7.77
N ARG A 79 -8.86 -6.70 8.07
CA ARG A 79 -9.44 -5.62 8.88
C ARG A 79 -9.87 -4.47 7.98
N ARG A 80 -11.07 -3.95 8.26
CA ARG A 80 -11.56 -2.71 7.67
C ARG A 80 -11.22 -1.57 8.63
N ARG A 81 -10.55 -0.53 8.13
CA ARG A 81 -10.23 0.69 8.87
C ARG A 81 -10.95 1.85 8.21
N PHE A 82 -11.59 2.67 9.01
CA PHE A 82 -12.23 3.89 8.59
C PHE A 82 -11.37 5.09 8.97
N TYR A 83 -11.22 6.03 8.06
CA TYR A 83 -10.50 7.28 8.24
C TYR A 83 -11.42 8.42 7.86
N PRO A 84 -11.91 9.22 8.81
CA PRO A 84 -12.72 10.40 8.52
C PRO A 84 -11.89 11.43 7.74
N TRP A 85 -12.53 12.21 6.88
CA TRP A 85 -11.83 13.23 6.09
C TRP A 85 -11.01 14.18 6.96
N SER A 86 -11.51 14.52 8.15
CA SER A 86 -10.79 15.36 9.12
C SER A 86 -9.47 14.77 9.64
N SER A 87 -9.25 13.47 9.49
CA SER A 87 -8.00 12.80 9.86
C SER A 87 -6.97 12.76 8.72
N ILE A 88 -7.34 13.23 7.53
CA ILE A 88 -6.45 13.33 6.39
C ILE A 88 -5.77 14.70 6.46
N GLN A 89 -4.46 14.70 6.47
CA GLN A 89 -3.67 15.92 6.56
C GLN A 89 -3.53 16.59 5.20
N GLN A 90 -3.32 15.79 4.15
CA GLN A 90 -3.18 16.27 2.79
C GLN A 90 -3.73 15.25 1.81
N ALA A 91 -4.26 15.73 0.69
CA ALA A 91 -4.74 14.91 -0.41
C ALA A 91 -4.20 15.44 -1.73
N GLY A 92 -3.75 14.56 -2.60
CA GLY A 92 -3.24 14.98 -3.91
C GLY A 92 -3.13 13.85 -4.91
N VAL A 93 -2.69 14.17 -6.11
CA VAL A 93 -2.43 13.20 -7.18
C VAL A 93 -0.93 13.01 -7.35
N LEU A 94 -0.50 11.76 -7.39
CA LEU A 94 0.88 11.38 -7.70
C LEU A 94 0.94 10.57 -8.99
N TRP A 95 1.91 10.91 -9.82
CA TRP A 95 2.32 10.08 -10.93
C TRP A 95 3.16 8.90 -10.42
N CYS A 96 2.82 7.72 -10.87
CA CYS A 96 3.45 6.49 -10.47
C CYS A 96 3.94 5.71 -11.68
N GLN A 97 5.15 5.17 -11.58
CA GLN A 97 5.70 4.27 -12.57
C GLN A 97 5.65 2.82 -12.04
N GLY A 98 4.92 1.96 -12.73
CA GLY A 98 4.85 0.53 -12.42
C GLY A 98 5.40 -0.33 -13.55
N ARG A 99 5.45 -1.65 -13.36
CA ARG A 99 5.89 -2.60 -14.40
C ARG A 99 5.00 -2.60 -15.66
N GLY A 100 3.74 -2.17 -15.55
CA GLY A 100 2.78 -2.10 -16.65
C GLY A 100 2.66 -0.73 -17.31
N GLY A 101 3.52 0.24 -16.97
CA GLY A 101 3.46 1.59 -17.47
C GLY A 101 3.29 2.64 -16.37
N THR A 102 2.94 3.85 -16.78
CA THR A 102 2.70 4.98 -15.90
C THR A 102 1.22 5.11 -15.59
N TYR A 103 0.90 5.46 -14.36
CA TYR A 103 -0.48 5.69 -13.91
C TYR A 103 -0.51 6.75 -12.81
N ASN A 104 -1.67 7.37 -12.64
CA ASN A 104 -1.87 8.33 -11.57
C ASN A 104 -2.62 7.68 -10.40
N GLU A 105 -2.24 8.03 -9.18
CA GLU A 105 -2.95 7.65 -7.96
C GLU A 105 -3.32 8.90 -7.17
N ILE A 106 -4.51 8.87 -6.56
CA ILE A 106 -4.85 9.81 -5.49
C ILE A 106 -4.25 9.26 -4.21
N VAL A 107 -3.48 10.09 -3.53
CA VAL A 107 -2.88 9.76 -2.24
C VAL A 107 -3.48 10.63 -1.16
N LEU A 108 -3.88 9.99 -0.08
CA LEU A 108 -4.35 10.66 1.12
C LEU A 108 -3.33 10.43 2.22
N LEU A 109 -2.75 11.51 2.71
CA LEU A 109 -1.70 11.50 3.70
C LEU A 109 -2.30 11.65 5.09
N LYS A 110 -1.95 10.73 5.97
CA LYS A 110 -2.21 10.84 7.40
C LYS A 110 -1.13 11.69 8.07
N PRO A 111 -1.32 12.13 9.33
CA PRO A 111 -0.32 12.90 10.06
C PRO A 111 1.07 12.27 10.02
N GLY A 112 2.06 13.05 9.61
CA GLY A 112 3.45 12.64 9.43
C GLY A 112 3.73 11.83 8.16
N GLY A 113 2.79 11.75 7.22
CA GLY A 113 3.02 11.32 5.83
C GLY A 113 3.65 12.47 5.03
N SER A 114 4.45 12.14 4.02
CA SER A 114 5.05 13.14 3.13
C SER A 114 4.99 12.68 1.68
N PRO A 115 4.45 13.51 0.74
CA PRO A 115 4.38 13.16 -0.67
C PRO A 115 5.78 13.04 -1.31
N ARG A 116 6.75 13.80 -0.81
CA ARG A 116 8.13 13.80 -1.31
C ARG A 116 8.82 12.45 -1.07
N ARG A 117 8.56 11.84 0.09
CA ARG A 117 9.14 10.55 0.47
C ARG A 117 8.47 9.37 -0.20
N TYR A 118 7.27 9.54 -0.71
CA TYR A 118 6.56 8.48 -1.42
C TYR A 118 7.14 8.19 -2.81
N ARG A 119 7.77 9.15 -3.45
CA ARG A 119 8.41 8.99 -4.76
C ARG A 119 9.65 8.10 -4.69
N ASP A 120 10.37 8.10 -3.57
CA ASP A 120 11.57 7.27 -3.31
C ASP A 120 11.21 5.89 -2.78
N ARG A 121 10.26 5.25 -3.38
CA ARG A 121 9.42 4.11 -3.04
C ARG A 121 10.05 2.93 -2.32
N TRP A 122 11.33 2.69 -2.43
CA TRP A 122 11.88 1.37 -2.12
C TRP A 122 12.34 1.18 -0.67
N PHE A 123 12.42 2.23 0.14
CA PHE A 123 13.08 2.13 1.44
C PHE A 123 12.33 2.66 2.67
N GLU A 124 11.13 3.21 2.54
CA GLU A 124 10.43 3.73 3.72
C GLU A 124 9.13 2.98 4.05
N VAL A 125 9.28 1.76 4.57
CA VAL A 125 8.19 0.97 5.19
C VAL A 125 7.41 1.81 6.22
N ARG A 126 8.05 2.76 6.88
CA ARG A 126 7.46 3.62 7.91
C ARG A 126 6.39 4.59 7.37
N ASN A 127 6.59 5.14 6.16
CA ASN A 127 5.64 6.05 5.53
C ASN A 127 4.52 5.31 4.78
N PHE A 128 4.78 4.08 4.36
CA PHE A 128 3.84 3.26 3.64
C PHE A 128 2.51 3.05 4.40
N PHE A 129 2.55 2.93 5.73
CA PHE A 129 1.35 2.80 6.57
C PHE A 129 0.62 4.14 6.81
N LYS A 130 1.22 5.26 6.43
CA LYS A 130 0.65 6.60 6.62
C LYS A 130 -0.05 7.14 5.37
N ILE A 131 0.00 6.40 4.28
CA ILE A 131 -0.54 6.80 2.98
C ILE A 131 -1.67 5.86 2.59
N ILE A 132 -2.77 6.43 2.10
CA ILE A 132 -3.88 5.69 1.52
C ILE A 132 -3.85 5.94 0.02
N HIS A 133 -3.80 4.86 -0.74
CA HIS A 133 -3.77 4.88 -2.20
C HIS A 133 -5.16 4.63 -2.77
N ILE A 134 -5.57 5.48 -3.70
CA ILE A 134 -6.83 5.37 -4.41
C ILE A 134 -6.53 5.47 -5.91
N PRO A 135 -7.00 4.56 -6.74
CA PRO A 135 -6.85 4.67 -8.19
C PRO A 135 -7.43 6.00 -8.69
N CYS A 136 -6.62 6.78 -9.42
CA CYS A 136 -7.04 8.06 -9.95
C CYS A 136 -7.84 7.86 -11.23
N ASN A 137 -9.12 8.16 -11.16
CA ASN A 137 -9.97 8.36 -12.33
C ASN A 137 -10.83 9.61 -12.11
N SER A 138 -11.49 10.10 -13.15
CA SER A 138 -12.28 11.33 -13.06
C SER A 138 -13.34 11.28 -11.96
N ALA A 139 -14.00 10.14 -11.78
CA ALA A 139 -15.05 9.97 -10.78
C ALA A 139 -14.47 9.95 -9.35
N THR A 140 -13.36 9.25 -9.10
CA THR A 140 -12.70 9.25 -7.78
C THR A 140 -12.12 10.61 -7.45
N LYS A 141 -11.49 11.31 -8.43
CA LYS A 141 -10.95 12.65 -8.24
C LYS A 141 -12.05 13.65 -7.86
N GLN A 142 -13.16 13.66 -8.61
CA GLN A 142 -14.30 14.52 -8.30
C GLN A 142 -14.92 14.20 -6.94
N TYR A 143 -15.04 12.93 -6.59
CA TYR A 143 -15.58 12.52 -5.30
C TYR A 143 -14.72 13.00 -4.13
N VAL A 144 -13.39 12.87 -4.23
CA VAL A 144 -12.47 13.37 -3.20
C VAL A 144 -12.57 14.89 -3.09
N ILE A 145 -12.55 15.62 -4.21
CA ILE A 145 -12.68 17.08 -4.21
C ILE A 145 -14.02 17.53 -3.56
N ALA A 146 -15.09 16.81 -3.84
CA ALA A 146 -16.43 17.18 -3.31
C ALA A 146 -16.54 16.99 -1.78
N HIS A 147 -15.79 16.08 -1.16
CA HIS A 147 -15.96 15.71 0.25
C HIS A 147 -14.77 16.10 1.13
N TYR A 148 -13.56 16.08 0.59
CA TYR A 148 -12.34 16.51 1.28
C TYR A 148 -12.11 18.01 1.07
N GLY A 149 -12.30 18.50 -0.15
CA GLY A 149 -11.96 19.84 -0.59
C GLY A 149 -10.98 19.84 -1.78
N PRO A 150 -10.45 21.00 -2.12
CA PRO A 150 -9.43 21.09 -3.18
C PRO A 150 -8.21 20.22 -2.85
N LEU A 151 -7.59 19.66 -3.88
CA LEU A 151 -6.37 18.86 -3.69
C LEU A 151 -5.21 19.79 -3.33
N ASP A 152 -4.42 19.37 -2.34
CA ASP A 152 -3.27 20.15 -1.84
C ASP A 152 -2.10 20.14 -2.83
N PHE A 153 -1.99 19.07 -3.65
CA PHE A 153 -0.96 18.97 -4.68
C PHE A 153 -1.44 18.12 -5.87
N ASP A 154 -0.92 18.40 -7.06
CA ASP A 154 -1.13 17.60 -8.27
C ASP A 154 0.22 17.39 -8.98
N LEU A 155 0.79 16.21 -8.83
CA LEU A 155 2.05 15.77 -9.43
C LEU A 155 1.80 14.74 -10.53
N SER A 156 0.69 14.86 -11.25
CA SER A 156 0.27 13.92 -12.29
C SER A 156 1.14 13.96 -13.55
N ASP A 157 1.89 15.04 -13.79
CA ASP A 157 2.75 15.24 -14.96
C ASP A 157 4.13 14.58 -14.86
N GLY A 158 4.44 13.98 -13.71
CA GLY A 158 5.69 13.25 -13.51
C GLY A 158 6.96 14.08 -13.45
N ARG A 159 6.88 15.41 -13.49
CA ARG A 159 8.06 16.29 -13.49
C ARG A 159 8.78 16.23 -12.15
N PRO A 160 10.12 15.99 -12.15
CA PRO A 160 10.89 15.85 -10.91
C PRO A 160 10.99 17.13 -10.08
N GLU A 161 10.74 18.28 -10.69
CA GLU A 161 11.07 19.60 -10.12
C GLU A 161 9.96 20.20 -9.25
N GLN A 162 8.74 19.71 -9.31
CA GLN A 162 7.65 20.17 -8.45
C GLN A 162 7.67 19.43 -7.11
N SER A 163 8.75 19.60 -6.36
CA SER A 163 8.72 19.27 -4.94
C SER A 163 7.88 20.32 -4.23
N VAL A 164 6.69 19.97 -3.79
CA VAL A 164 5.93 20.79 -2.85
C VAL A 164 6.80 20.92 -1.59
N VAL A 165 7.39 22.09 -1.41
CA VAL A 165 8.01 22.49 -0.16
C VAL A 165 6.85 22.72 0.78
N VAL A 166 6.62 21.77 1.69
CA VAL A 166 5.71 21.96 2.81
C VAL A 166 6.56 22.58 3.92
N ASP A 167 6.40 23.89 4.11
CA ASP A 167 6.89 24.61 5.27
C ASP A 167 6.18 24.12 6.55
#